data_e1863a75792a3e81177e02df86eac8a7
#
_entry.id   e1863a75792a3e81177e02df86eac8a7
#
_cell.length_a   1.000
_cell.length_b   1.000
_cell.length_c   1.000
_cell.angle_alpha   90.00
_cell.angle_beta   90.00
_cell.angle_gamma   90.00
#
_symmetry.space_group_name_H-M   'P 1'
#
loop_
_entity.id
_entity.type
_entity.pdbx_description
1 polymer ?
#
loop_
_entity_poly.entity_id
_entity_poly.type
_entity_poly.pdbx_seq_one_letter_code
_entity_poly.pdbx_strand_id
1 'polypeptide(L)'
;MMIWFILVLAVLYIMALVGVTFCFVYPIRTPIFLSPGFLGSPQEPTEFPDPATGMLLRGWWVPRPDPKIVLVCCHGFMMNRAELAPFAARFKDQSIAFLFFDFPAHGSSQGRRSGFGFRERTSVKAAVAQAKQKYPSAKVILVGSSMGAVASAFAQSEDPNLADGLILDSCYDRLVDAINGWWLFLGGKKLRFILFPVALIGGPISGLNPFKVVVSHALTKVTVPTLILHGTADSLAPLHHAESNFKSLAGPKEMVTFGNRNHSEARWEEPDKYFELIEGFLRENLWI
;
A
#
# COMPACT_ATOMS: atom_id res chain seq x y z
N MET A 1 40.19 -11.33 27.69
CA MET A 1 38.84 -11.21 28.27
C MET A 1 38.01 -10.13 27.53
N MET A 2 38.46 -8.90 27.46
CA MET A 2 37.74 -7.75 26.80
C MET A 2 37.39 -8.00 25.31
N ILE A 3 38.31 -8.57 24.51
CA ILE A 3 38.07 -8.87 23.07
C ILE A 3 36.94 -9.89 22.91
N TRP A 4 36.92 -10.96 23.69
CA TRP A 4 35.85 -11.97 23.64
C TRP A 4 34.48 -11.37 24.02
N PHE A 5 34.44 -10.47 25.01
CA PHE A 5 33.22 -9.77 25.39
C PHE A 5 32.69 -8.90 24.25
N ILE A 6 33.56 -8.12 23.56
CA ILE A 6 33.19 -7.30 22.40
C ILE A 6 32.67 -8.19 21.25
N LEU A 7 33.34 -9.33 20.97
CA LEU A 7 32.91 -10.25 19.94
C LEU A 7 31.52 -10.84 20.23
N VAL A 8 31.25 -11.23 21.48
CA VAL A 8 29.92 -11.71 21.88
C VAL A 8 28.85 -10.65 21.68
N LEU A 9 29.10 -9.41 22.09
CA LEU A 9 28.15 -8.30 21.88
C LEU A 9 27.91 -8.03 20.39
N ALA A 10 28.94 -8.09 19.56
CA ALA A 10 28.81 -7.91 18.12
C ALA A 10 27.95 -9.05 17.48
N VAL A 11 28.17 -10.29 17.89
CA VAL A 11 27.36 -11.43 17.43
C VAL A 11 25.90 -11.26 17.85
N LEU A 12 25.64 -10.92 19.10
CA LEU A 12 24.28 -10.70 19.60
C LEU A 12 23.58 -9.55 18.84
N TYR A 13 24.29 -8.48 18.55
CA TYR A 13 23.77 -7.37 17.77
C TYR A 13 23.41 -7.79 16.34
N ILE A 14 24.28 -8.54 15.65
CA ILE A 14 24.01 -9.06 14.30
C ILE A 14 22.80 -9.99 14.33
N MET A 15 22.71 -10.88 15.32
CA MET A 15 21.55 -11.77 15.48
C MET A 15 20.26 -10.97 15.67
N ALA A 16 20.28 -9.90 16.46
CA ALA A 16 19.14 -9.01 16.66
C ALA A 16 18.72 -8.34 15.33
N LEU A 17 19.67 -7.81 14.56
CA LEU A 17 19.40 -7.21 13.24
C LEU A 17 18.79 -8.23 12.27
N VAL A 18 19.31 -9.45 12.22
CA VAL A 18 18.76 -10.54 11.41
C VAL A 18 17.35 -10.87 11.87
N GLY A 19 17.11 -11.02 13.18
CA GLY A 19 15.79 -11.30 13.75
C GLY A 19 14.76 -10.23 13.40
N VAL A 20 15.11 -8.95 13.58
CA VAL A 20 14.27 -7.83 13.18
C VAL A 20 13.95 -7.87 11.67
N THR A 21 14.96 -8.13 10.84
CA THR A 21 14.74 -8.25 9.39
C THR A 21 13.77 -9.39 9.06
N PHE A 22 13.91 -10.55 9.71
CA PHE A 22 12.96 -11.65 9.54
C PHE A 22 11.52 -11.25 9.91
N CYS A 23 11.31 -10.56 11.03
CA CYS A 23 9.98 -10.11 11.45
C CYS A 23 9.32 -9.17 10.43
N PHE A 24 10.10 -8.36 9.73
CA PHE A 24 9.58 -7.48 8.69
C PHE A 24 9.37 -8.18 7.34
N VAL A 25 10.27 -9.08 6.95
CA VAL A 25 10.13 -9.85 5.71
C VAL A 25 9.02 -10.90 5.81
N TYR A 26 8.80 -11.46 7.00
CA TYR A 26 7.77 -12.44 7.32
C TYR A 26 6.80 -11.86 8.36
N PRO A 27 5.95 -10.89 7.96
CA PRO A 27 5.13 -10.14 8.89
C PRO A 27 4.11 -11.02 9.60
N ILE A 28 3.81 -10.64 10.85
CA ILE A 28 2.71 -11.24 11.61
C ILE A 28 1.40 -10.82 10.94
N ARG A 29 0.50 -11.78 10.74
CA ARG A 29 -0.82 -11.52 10.19
C ARG A 29 -1.71 -10.88 11.23
N THR A 30 -2.23 -9.70 10.93
CA THR A 30 -3.20 -9.01 11.77
C THR A 30 -4.58 -9.65 11.65
N PRO A 31 -5.36 -9.75 12.74
CA PRO A 31 -6.74 -10.22 12.69
C PRO A 31 -7.62 -9.33 11.80
N ILE A 32 -8.58 -9.95 11.12
CA ILE A 32 -9.60 -9.25 10.34
C ILE A 32 -10.82 -9.05 11.25
N PHE A 33 -11.00 -7.83 11.77
CA PHE A 33 -12.05 -7.50 12.73
C PHE A 33 -13.08 -6.48 12.22
N LEU A 34 -12.88 -5.96 11.01
CA LEU A 34 -13.80 -5.03 10.35
C LEU A 34 -14.06 -5.53 8.93
N SER A 35 -15.28 -5.37 8.46
CA SER A 35 -15.64 -5.74 7.09
C SER A 35 -16.69 -4.80 6.52
N PRO A 36 -16.84 -4.72 5.18
CA PRO A 36 -17.92 -3.98 4.56
C PRO A 36 -19.31 -4.41 5.05
N GLY A 37 -19.52 -5.72 5.27
CA GLY A 37 -20.77 -6.27 5.80
C GLY A 37 -21.08 -5.77 7.20
N PHE A 38 -20.08 -5.68 8.08
CA PHE A 38 -20.24 -5.10 9.41
C PHE A 38 -20.63 -3.61 9.35
N LEU A 39 -20.20 -2.91 8.31
CA LEU A 39 -20.52 -1.49 8.06
C LEU A 39 -21.81 -1.30 7.24
N GLY A 40 -22.62 -2.36 7.07
CA GLY A 40 -23.91 -2.29 6.39
C GLY A 40 -23.86 -2.29 4.86
N SER A 41 -22.72 -2.63 4.26
CA SER A 41 -22.60 -2.81 2.81
C SER A 41 -22.74 -4.27 2.41
N PRO A 42 -23.28 -4.61 1.22
CA PRO A 42 -23.27 -5.98 0.72
C PRO A 42 -21.84 -6.48 0.62
N GLN A 43 -21.61 -7.77 0.94
CA GLN A 43 -20.28 -8.35 0.92
C GLN A 43 -20.33 -9.79 0.40
N GLU A 44 -19.50 -10.09 -0.58
CA GLU A 44 -19.30 -11.41 -1.14
C GLU A 44 -17.84 -11.84 -0.97
N PRO A 45 -17.54 -13.02 -0.38
CA PRO A 45 -16.18 -13.51 -0.35
C PRO A 45 -15.68 -13.82 -1.76
N THR A 46 -14.39 -13.64 -2.01
CA THR A 46 -13.75 -13.98 -3.28
C THR A 46 -12.36 -14.54 -3.06
N GLU A 47 -11.97 -15.42 -3.96
CA GLU A 47 -10.62 -15.96 -4.05
C GLU A 47 -10.19 -15.95 -5.52
N PHE A 48 -8.94 -15.59 -5.78
CA PHE A 48 -8.38 -15.58 -7.12
C PHE A 48 -6.86 -15.81 -7.08
N PRO A 49 -6.29 -16.47 -8.08
CA PRO A 49 -4.85 -16.70 -8.14
C PRO A 49 -4.12 -15.42 -8.57
N ASP A 50 -2.91 -15.21 -8.04
CA ASP A 50 -1.90 -14.34 -8.63
C ASP A 50 -1.13 -15.17 -9.68
N PRO A 51 -1.28 -14.92 -10.99
CA PRO A 51 -0.67 -15.75 -12.02
C PRO A 51 0.86 -15.74 -11.99
N ALA A 52 1.48 -14.69 -11.48
CA ALA A 52 2.94 -14.58 -11.41
C ALA A 52 3.56 -15.41 -10.28
N THR A 53 2.79 -15.70 -9.24
CA THR A 53 3.28 -16.41 -8.05
C THR A 53 2.58 -17.74 -7.80
N GLY A 54 1.42 -17.97 -8.41
CA GLY A 54 0.52 -19.10 -8.16
C GLY A 54 -0.18 -19.04 -6.79
N MET A 55 0.00 -17.96 -6.01
CA MET A 55 -0.60 -17.82 -4.69
C MET A 55 -2.08 -17.48 -4.80
N LEU A 56 -2.91 -18.10 -3.94
CA LEU A 56 -4.32 -17.78 -3.83
C LEU A 56 -4.49 -16.54 -2.94
N LEU A 57 -5.06 -15.49 -3.53
CA LEU A 57 -5.43 -14.24 -2.86
C LEU A 57 -6.88 -14.31 -2.41
N ARG A 58 -7.17 -13.79 -1.23
CA ARG A 58 -8.50 -13.76 -0.63
C ARG A 58 -8.97 -12.34 -0.44
N GLY A 59 -10.25 -12.12 -0.74
CA GLY A 59 -10.82 -10.79 -0.72
C GLY A 59 -12.32 -10.76 -0.45
N TRP A 60 -12.87 -9.55 -0.60
CA TRP A 60 -14.29 -9.28 -0.59
C TRP A 60 -14.67 -8.42 -1.79
N TRP A 61 -15.71 -8.80 -2.45
CA TRP A 61 -16.46 -7.92 -3.32
C TRP A 61 -17.52 -7.16 -2.50
N VAL A 62 -17.67 -5.88 -2.81
CA VAL A 62 -18.88 -5.11 -2.51
C VAL A 62 -19.54 -4.84 -3.85
N PRO A 63 -20.48 -5.72 -4.28
CA PRO A 63 -21.08 -5.62 -5.61
C PRO A 63 -22.04 -4.44 -5.69
N ARG A 64 -22.22 -3.92 -6.90
CA ARG A 64 -23.25 -2.95 -7.27
C ARG A 64 -23.84 -3.35 -8.62
N PRO A 65 -25.14 -3.09 -8.86
CA PRO A 65 -25.71 -3.20 -10.19
C PRO A 65 -25.07 -2.15 -11.11
N ASP A 66 -24.59 -2.57 -12.28
CA ASP A 66 -24.02 -1.73 -13.33
C ASP A 66 -23.09 -0.61 -12.80
N PRO A 67 -22.03 -0.94 -12.06
CA PRO A 67 -21.17 0.07 -11.50
C PRO A 67 -20.44 0.84 -12.60
N LYS A 68 -20.35 2.16 -12.45
CA LYS A 68 -19.53 2.98 -13.36
C LYS A 68 -18.03 2.76 -13.11
N ILE A 69 -17.68 2.54 -11.86
CA ILE A 69 -16.30 2.27 -11.46
C ILE A 69 -16.18 1.09 -10.48
N VAL A 70 -15.01 0.48 -10.50
CA VAL A 70 -14.56 -0.47 -9.48
C VAL A 70 -13.35 0.12 -8.77
N LEU A 71 -13.44 0.30 -7.46
CA LEU A 71 -12.29 0.63 -6.63
C LEU A 71 -11.60 -0.66 -6.18
N VAL A 72 -10.38 -0.88 -6.65
CA VAL A 72 -9.51 -1.98 -6.19
C VAL A 72 -8.67 -1.45 -5.03
N CYS A 73 -8.96 -1.94 -3.82
CA CYS A 73 -8.43 -1.43 -2.57
C CYS A 73 -7.22 -2.25 -2.09
N CYS A 74 -6.07 -1.59 -2.02
CA CYS A 74 -4.75 -2.14 -1.75
C CYS A 74 -4.26 -1.66 -0.38
N HIS A 75 -4.21 -2.55 0.61
CA HIS A 75 -3.89 -2.22 2.01
C HIS A 75 -2.40 -1.96 2.27
N GLY A 76 -2.08 -1.37 3.43
CA GLY A 76 -0.74 -1.11 3.91
C GLY A 76 0.00 -2.34 4.47
N PHE A 77 1.28 -2.16 4.79
CA PHE A 77 2.10 -3.18 5.43
C PHE A 77 1.59 -3.50 6.84
N MET A 78 1.61 -4.77 7.23
CA MET A 78 1.03 -5.32 8.46
C MET A 78 -0.48 -5.11 8.62
N MET A 79 -1.16 -4.58 7.59
CA MET A 79 -2.61 -4.45 7.55
C MET A 79 -3.23 -5.63 6.78
N ASN A 80 -4.51 -5.53 6.49
CA ASN A 80 -5.25 -6.49 5.67
C ASN A 80 -6.42 -5.76 4.98
N ARG A 81 -7.21 -6.48 4.20
CA ARG A 81 -8.35 -5.95 3.43
C ARG A 81 -9.36 -5.13 4.24
N ALA A 82 -9.38 -5.27 5.58
CA ALA A 82 -10.26 -4.50 6.46
C ALA A 82 -9.85 -3.02 6.57
N GLU A 83 -8.59 -2.68 6.31
CA GLU A 83 -8.07 -1.32 6.44
C GLU A 83 -8.86 -0.29 5.63
N LEU A 84 -9.23 -0.65 4.40
CA LEU A 84 -9.95 0.24 3.48
C LEU A 84 -11.47 -0.06 3.43
N ALA A 85 -11.98 -0.99 4.25
CA ALA A 85 -13.40 -1.32 4.29
C ALA A 85 -14.34 -0.10 4.50
N PRO A 86 -13.95 0.98 5.26
CA PRO A 86 -14.76 2.18 5.40
C PRO A 86 -15.11 2.88 4.08
N PHE A 87 -14.33 2.69 3.02
CA PHE A 87 -14.66 3.22 1.69
C PHE A 87 -16.03 2.73 1.21
N ALA A 88 -16.36 1.46 1.41
CA ALA A 88 -17.64 0.91 0.98
C ALA A 88 -18.83 1.55 1.70
N ALA A 89 -18.69 1.92 2.97
CA ALA A 89 -19.72 2.61 3.73
C ALA A 89 -19.88 4.08 3.31
N ARG A 90 -18.76 4.74 3.02
CA ARG A 90 -18.77 6.16 2.60
C ARG A 90 -19.40 6.36 1.23
N PHE A 91 -19.15 5.47 0.29
CA PHE A 91 -19.67 5.53 -1.09
C PHE A 91 -20.87 4.61 -1.31
N LYS A 92 -21.62 4.25 -0.26
CA LYS A 92 -22.72 3.27 -0.33
C LYS A 92 -23.83 3.65 -1.32
N ASP A 93 -24.09 4.94 -1.49
CA ASP A 93 -25.19 5.48 -2.31
C ASP A 93 -24.73 5.78 -3.76
N GLN A 94 -23.50 5.41 -4.11
CA GLN A 94 -22.92 5.64 -5.43
C GLN A 94 -22.81 4.36 -6.26
N SER A 95 -22.72 4.51 -7.58
CA SER A 95 -22.55 3.40 -8.55
C SER A 95 -21.10 2.89 -8.56
N ILE A 96 -20.57 2.56 -7.37
CA ILE A 96 -19.20 2.13 -7.14
C ILE A 96 -19.17 0.73 -6.55
N ALA A 97 -18.56 -0.21 -7.26
CA ALA A 97 -18.22 -1.52 -6.72
C ALA A 97 -16.81 -1.51 -6.11
N PHE A 98 -16.54 -2.42 -5.19
CA PHE A 98 -15.23 -2.51 -4.52
C PHE A 98 -14.71 -3.93 -4.56
N LEU A 99 -13.39 -4.05 -4.75
CA LEU A 99 -12.63 -5.26 -4.49
C LEU A 99 -11.60 -4.96 -3.40
N PHE A 100 -11.81 -5.51 -2.21
CA PHE A 100 -10.85 -5.52 -1.11
C PHE A 100 -10.16 -6.88 -1.10
N PHE A 101 -8.85 -6.92 -1.05
CA PHE A 101 -8.11 -8.18 -1.01
C PHE A 101 -6.89 -8.10 -0.12
N ASP A 102 -6.45 -9.25 0.39
CA ASP A 102 -5.21 -9.35 1.17
C ASP A 102 -4.04 -9.64 0.24
N PHE A 103 -2.97 -8.88 0.39
CA PHE A 103 -1.69 -9.19 -0.25
C PHE A 103 -1.08 -10.49 0.29
N PRO A 104 -0.15 -11.13 -0.45
CA PRO A 104 0.63 -12.25 0.06
C PRO A 104 1.24 -11.94 1.43
N ALA A 105 1.30 -12.93 2.31
CA ALA A 105 1.77 -12.82 3.69
C ALA A 105 0.88 -11.99 4.64
N HIS A 106 -0.25 -11.44 4.18
CA HIS A 106 -1.17 -10.64 4.99
C HIS A 106 -2.56 -11.29 5.06
N GLY A 107 -3.35 -10.89 6.05
CA GLY A 107 -4.72 -11.35 6.25
C GLY A 107 -4.87 -12.87 6.08
N SER A 108 -5.74 -13.29 5.15
CA SER A 108 -6.03 -14.71 4.87
C SER A 108 -5.42 -15.23 3.56
N SER A 109 -4.76 -14.38 2.77
CA SER A 109 -4.10 -14.79 1.51
C SER A 109 -2.91 -15.71 1.75
N GLN A 110 -2.56 -16.52 0.75
CA GLN A 110 -1.38 -17.37 0.81
C GLN A 110 -0.08 -16.55 0.85
N GLY A 111 1.05 -17.22 1.02
CA GLY A 111 2.35 -16.59 1.10
C GLY A 111 2.80 -16.34 2.53
N ARG A 112 4.10 -16.14 2.70
CA ARG A 112 4.73 -15.86 3.99
C ARG A 112 5.63 -14.63 3.97
N ARG A 113 5.94 -14.10 2.79
CA ARG A 113 6.97 -13.11 2.56
C ARG A 113 6.39 -11.86 1.93
N SER A 114 6.61 -10.72 2.56
CA SER A 114 6.29 -9.41 1.99
C SER A 114 7.43 -8.88 1.11
N GLY A 115 7.06 -8.16 0.07
CA GLY A 115 7.96 -7.40 -0.81
C GLY A 115 7.81 -5.89 -0.65
N PHE A 116 7.15 -5.45 0.42
CA PHE A 116 6.98 -4.02 0.75
C PHE A 116 6.39 -3.19 -0.41
N GLY A 117 5.44 -3.75 -1.16
CA GLY A 117 4.81 -3.13 -2.32
C GLY A 117 5.45 -3.50 -3.66
N PHE A 118 6.75 -3.77 -3.72
CA PHE A 118 7.39 -4.08 -5.00
C PHE A 118 6.98 -5.45 -5.56
N ARG A 119 6.92 -6.50 -4.72
CA ARG A 119 6.45 -7.83 -5.16
C ARG A 119 4.94 -7.87 -5.33
N GLU A 120 4.22 -7.16 -4.48
CA GLU A 120 2.76 -7.10 -4.43
C GLU A 120 2.13 -6.49 -5.68
N ARG A 121 2.93 -5.87 -6.56
CA ARG A 121 2.45 -5.34 -7.85
C ARG A 121 1.82 -6.40 -8.77
N THR A 122 2.27 -7.66 -8.69
CA THR A 122 1.66 -8.75 -9.44
C THR A 122 0.27 -9.09 -8.93
N SER A 123 0.09 -9.02 -7.61
CA SER A 123 -1.21 -9.22 -6.97
C SER A 123 -2.19 -8.08 -7.28
N VAL A 124 -1.70 -6.83 -7.42
CA VAL A 124 -2.53 -5.71 -7.94
C VAL A 124 -3.00 -5.99 -9.36
N LYS A 125 -2.11 -6.47 -10.25
CA LYS A 125 -2.49 -6.84 -11.62
C LYS A 125 -3.54 -7.94 -11.63
N ALA A 126 -3.39 -8.96 -10.77
CA ALA A 126 -4.37 -10.04 -10.62
C ALA A 126 -5.74 -9.49 -10.15
N ALA A 127 -5.75 -8.59 -9.17
CA ALA A 127 -6.97 -7.97 -8.67
C ALA A 127 -7.68 -7.11 -9.73
N VAL A 128 -6.91 -6.35 -10.53
CA VAL A 128 -7.46 -5.58 -11.65
C VAL A 128 -8.06 -6.51 -12.73
N ALA A 129 -7.39 -7.63 -13.04
CA ALA A 129 -7.93 -8.62 -13.97
C ALA A 129 -9.28 -9.17 -13.48
N GLN A 130 -9.42 -9.45 -12.17
CA GLN A 130 -10.69 -9.85 -11.57
C GLN A 130 -11.76 -8.75 -11.68
N ALA A 131 -11.37 -7.47 -11.48
CA ALA A 131 -12.29 -6.35 -11.61
C ALA A 131 -12.80 -6.21 -13.05
N LYS A 132 -11.92 -6.24 -14.03
CA LYS A 132 -12.26 -6.16 -15.45
C LYS A 132 -13.09 -7.38 -15.93
N GLN A 133 -12.84 -8.56 -15.38
CA GLN A 133 -13.62 -9.76 -15.69
C GLN A 133 -15.05 -9.65 -15.14
N LYS A 134 -15.22 -9.19 -13.89
CA LYS A 134 -16.55 -9.09 -13.25
C LYS A 134 -17.37 -7.92 -13.80
N TYR A 135 -16.72 -6.81 -14.13
CA TYR A 135 -17.36 -5.58 -14.61
C TYR A 135 -16.62 -5.00 -15.83
N PRO A 136 -16.79 -5.60 -17.02
CA PRO A 136 -15.99 -5.24 -18.21
C PRO A 136 -16.18 -3.79 -18.70
N SER A 137 -17.33 -3.19 -18.39
CA SER A 137 -17.66 -1.82 -18.82
C SER A 137 -17.28 -0.76 -17.77
N ALA A 138 -16.93 -1.17 -16.55
CA ALA A 138 -16.58 -0.24 -15.47
C ALA A 138 -15.14 0.24 -15.59
N LYS A 139 -14.89 1.49 -15.23
CA LYS A 139 -13.55 2.01 -15.04
C LYS A 139 -12.93 1.41 -13.78
N VAL A 140 -11.65 1.11 -13.80
CA VAL A 140 -10.92 0.55 -12.65
C VAL A 140 -10.01 1.62 -12.07
N ILE A 141 -10.20 1.92 -10.78
CA ILE A 141 -9.37 2.88 -10.04
C ILE A 141 -8.64 2.13 -8.92
N LEU A 142 -7.34 2.27 -8.84
CA LEU A 142 -6.55 1.71 -7.76
C LEU A 142 -6.54 2.67 -6.57
N VAL A 143 -6.90 2.17 -5.40
CA VAL A 143 -6.81 2.91 -4.13
C VAL A 143 -5.78 2.20 -3.25
N GLY A 144 -4.64 2.82 -3.05
CA GLY A 144 -3.56 2.23 -2.26
C GLY A 144 -3.23 3.03 -1.02
N SER A 145 -3.05 2.33 0.11
CA SER A 145 -2.52 2.87 1.35
C SER A 145 -1.08 2.39 1.56
N SER A 146 -0.14 3.31 1.76
CA SER A 146 1.25 3.00 2.09
C SER A 146 1.86 1.95 1.14
N MET A 147 2.16 0.74 1.61
CA MET A 147 2.62 -0.38 0.79
C MET A 147 1.71 -0.65 -0.42
N GLY A 148 0.39 -0.56 -0.24
CA GLY A 148 -0.58 -0.74 -1.30
C GLY A 148 -0.50 0.35 -2.36
N ALA A 149 -0.19 1.60 -1.98
CA ALA A 149 0.06 2.69 -2.91
C ALA A 149 1.31 2.44 -3.76
N VAL A 150 2.38 1.96 -3.13
CA VAL A 150 3.62 1.55 -3.81
C VAL A 150 3.36 0.41 -4.80
N ALA A 151 2.62 -0.63 -4.39
CA ALA A 151 2.27 -1.75 -5.25
C ALA A 151 1.45 -1.30 -6.46
N SER A 152 0.49 -0.39 -6.27
CA SER A 152 -0.33 0.20 -7.32
C SER A 152 0.50 1.01 -8.30
N ALA A 153 1.41 1.86 -7.81
CA ALA A 153 2.31 2.65 -8.65
C ALA A 153 3.21 1.76 -9.54
N PHE A 154 3.84 0.73 -8.97
CA PHE A 154 4.64 -0.21 -9.74
C PHE A 154 3.80 -1.01 -10.75
N ALA A 155 2.64 -1.50 -10.34
CA ALA A 155 1.74 -2.25 -11.24
C ALA A 155 1.35 -1.42 -12.45
N GLN A 156 0.91 -0.17 -12.24
CA GLN A 156 0.51 0.76 -13.30
C GLN A 156 1.68 1.15 -14.19
N SER A 157 2.89 1.30 -13.65
CA SER A 157 4.07 1.65 -14.43
C SER A 157 4.54 0.57 -15.40
N GLU A 158 4.14 -0.69 -15.17
CA GLU A 158 4.48 -1.84 -16.02
C GLU A 158 3.41 -2.12 -17.09
N ASP A 159 2.18 -1.58 -16.93
CA ASP A 159 1.09 -1.68 -17.90
C ASP A 159 0.29 -0.37 -17.89
N PRO A 160 0.48 0.50 -18.91
CA PRO A 160 -0.23 1.78 -19.01
C PRO A 160 -1.77 1.64 -19.04
N ASN A 161 -2.28 0.49 -19.48
CA ASN A 161 -3.70 0.20 -19.58
C ASN A 161 -4.25 -0.60 -18.38
N LEU A 162 -3.47 -0.75 -17.31
CA LEU A 162 -3.85 -1.55 -16.15
C LEU A 162 -5.11 -0.99 -15.49
N ALA A 163 -5.08 0.26 -15.09
CA ALA A 163 -6.20 0.96 -14.46
C ALA A 163 -6.42 2.34 -15.11
N ASP A 164 -7.57 2.95 -14.84
CA ASP A 164 -7.95 4.24 -15.40
C ASP A 164 -7.52 5.41 -14.51
N GLY A 165 -7.19 5.16 -13.23
CA GLY A 165 -6.69 6.17 -12.30
C GLY A 165 -6.10 5.58 -11.03
N LEU A 166 -5.36 6.41 -10.29
CA LEU A 166 -4.70 6.05 -9.03
C LEU A 166 -5.08 7.02 -7.90
N ILE A 167 -5.27 6.48 -6.70
CA ILE A 167 -5.33 7.22 -5.45
C ILE A 167 -4.25 6.63 -4.53
N LEU A 168 -3.22 7.42 -4.22
CA LEU A 168 -2.03 7.01 -3.51
C LEU A 168 -1.98 7.73 -2.14
N ASP A 169 -2.38 7.03 -1.09
CA ASP A 169 -2.34 7.54 0.29
C ASP A 169 -1.03 7.14 0.98
N SER A 170 -0.28 8.12 1.48
CA SER A 170 0.96 7.96 2.24
C SER A 170 2.01 7.10 1.54
N CYS A 171 2.13 7.28 0.21
CA CYS A 171 3.04 6.52 -0.65
C CYS A 171 4.49 6.94 -0.42
N TYR A 172 5.33 6.05 0.09
CA TYR A 172 6.77 6.34 0.15
C TYR A 172 7.41 6.31 -1.25
N ASP A 173 8.52 7.05 -1.43
CA ASP A 173 9.31 7.04 -2.67
C ASP A 173 10.37 5.93 -2.68
N ARG A 174 11.17 5.85 -1.63
CA ARG A 174 12.32 4.92 -1.57
C ARG A 174 12.15 3.92 -0.44
N LEU A 175 12.26 2.63 -0.74
CA LEU A 175 12.12 1.58 0.25
C LEU A 175 13.15 1.70 1.40
N VAL A 176 14.39 2.05 1.06
CA VAL A 176 15.44 2.23 2.07
C VAL A 176 15.09 3.31 3.09
N ASP A 177 14.46 4.40 2.64
CA ASP A 177 14.07 5.50 3.50
C ASP A 177 12.83 5.13 4.34
N ALA A 178 11.87 4.39 3.75
CA ALA A 178 10.72 3.86 4.47
C ALA A 178 11.14 2.87 5.57
N ILE A 179 12.12 1.98 5.32
CA ILE A 179 12.69 1.10 6.36
C ILE A 179 13.26 1.94 7.51
N ASN A 180 14.00 2.99 7.21
CA ASN A 180 14.55 3.88 8.23
C ASN A 180 13.47 4.73 8.92
N GLY A 181 12.40 5.08 8.20
CA GLY A 181 11.23 5.76 8.73
C GLY A 181 10.48 4.92 9.76
N TRP A 182 10.38 3.60 9.55
CA TRP A 182 9.80 2.68 10.53
C TRP A 182 10.50 2.76 11.89
N TRP A 183 11.85 2.82 11.90
CA TRP A 183 12.61 2.94 13.15
C TRP A 183 12.39 4.29 13.83
N LEU A 184 12.27 5.34 13.02
CA LEU A 184 11.95 6.69 13.53
C LEU A 184 10.54 6.72 14.14
N PHE A 185 9.56 6.11 13.47
CA PHE A 185 8.18 6.01 13.92
C PHE A 185 8.04 5.20 15.22
N LEU A 186 8.72 4.04 15.33
CA LEU A 186 8.61 3.13 16.47
C LEU A 186 9.39 3.58 17.71
N GLY A 187 10.53 4.26 17.56
CA GLY A 187 11.41 4.56 18.72
C GLY A 187 12.34 5.77 18.53
N GLY A 188 12.04 6.60 17.53
CA GLY A 188 12.75 7.85 17.32
C GLY A 188 14.19 7.69 16.82
N LYS A 189 14.95 8.78 16.90
CA LYS A 189 16.31 8.87 16.32
C LYS A 189 17.29 7.82 16.87
N LYS A 190 17.16 7.41 18.14
CA LYS A 190 18.04 6.39 18.74
C LYS A 190 17.81 5.02 18.11
N LEU A 191 16.56 4.58 17.99
CA LEU A 191 16.22 3.30 17.37
C LEU A 191 16.63 3.28 15.90
N ARG A 192 16.37 4.37 15.17
CA ARG A 192 16.82 4.53 13.79
C ARG A 192 18.32 4.35 13.64
N PHE A 193 19.13 4.95 14.52
CA PHE A 193 20.59 4.79 14.48
C PHE A 193 21.02 3.33 14.72
N ILE A 194 20.42 2.66 15.71
CA ILE A 194 20.74 1.27 16.06
C ILE A 194 20.32 0.31 14.94
N LEU A 195 19.15 0.50 14.32
CA LEU A 195 18.58 -0.42 13.33
C LEU A 195 18.83 -0.01 11.87
N PHE A 196 19.58 1.08 11.61
CA PHE A 196 19.96 1.48 10.25
C PHE A 196 20.56 0.33 9.43
N PRO A 197 21.44 -0.56 9.96
CA PRO A 197 22.00 -1.67 9.18
C PRO A 197 20.98 -2.71 8.70
N VAL A 198 19.74 -2.73 9.22
CA VAL A 198 18.67 -3.62 8.74
C VAL A 198 18.44 -3.42 7.24
N ALA A 199 18.51 -2.19 6.75
CA ALA A 199 18.38 -1.91 5.32
C ALA A 199 19.50 -2.56 4.47
N LEU A 200 20.70 -2.71 5.03
CA LEU A 200 21.85 -3.31 4.35
C LEU A 200 21.73 -4.86 4.31
N ILE A 201 21.35 -5.49 5.43
CA ILE A 201 21.23 -6.94 5.53
C ILE A 201 19.89 -7.45 5.02
N GLY A 202 18.90 -6.58 4.89
CA GLY A 202 17.55 -6.93 4.43
C GLY A 202 17.51 -7.47 3.01
N GLY A 203 18.43 -7.05 2.15
CA GLY A 203 18.50 -7.48 0.76
C GLY A 203 18.64 -8.98 0.59
N PRO A 204 19.66 -9.65 1.15
CA PRO A 204 19.82 -11.10 1.10
C PRO A 204 18.64 -11.88 1.66
N ILE A 205 18.05 -11.42 2.77
CA ILE A 205 16.92 -12.10 3.44
C ILE A 205 15.62 -11.91 2.64
N SER A 206 15.34 -10.68 2.20
CA SER A 206 14.14 -10.36 1.42
C SER A 206 14.25 -10.78 -0.05
N GLY A 207 15.47 -10.94 -0.59
CA GLY A 207 15.72 -11.11 -2.02
C GLY A 207 15.31 -9.88 -2.84
N LEU A 208 15.29 -8.71 -2.19
CA LEU A 208 15.08 -7.40 -2.80
C LEU A 208 16.23 -6.48 -2.43
N ASN A 209 16.71 -5.71 -3.38
CA ASN A 209 17.65 -4.63 -3.06
C ASN A 209 16.83 -3.36 -2.70
N PRO A 210 16.75 -2.96 -1.41
CA PRO A 210 15.91 -1.83 -1.01
C PRO A 210 16.38 -0.49 -1.60
N PHE A 211 17.63 -0.38 -2.00
CA PHE A 211 18.18 0.82 -2.64
C PHE A 211 17.73 0.99 -4.09
N LYS A 212 17.24 -0.11 -4.73
CA LYS A 212 16.74 -0.09 -6.11
C LYS A 212 15.23 0.03 -6.21
N VAL A 213 14.51 -0.06 -5.11
CA VAL A 213 13.06 0.14 -5.08
C VAL A 213 12.78 1.62 -4.89
N VAL A 214 12.52 2.31 -6.01
CA VAL A 214 12.29 3.76 -6.09
C VAL A 214 11.00 4.01 -6.87
N VAL A 215 9.98 4.51 -6.18
CA VAL A 215 8.63 4.69 -6.71
C VAL A 215 8.57 5.85 -7.71
N SER A 216 9.26 6.95 -7.42
CA SER A 216 9.35 8.09 -8.33
C SER A 216 9.85 7.69 -9.73
N HIS A 217 10.78 6.73 -9.84
CA HIS A 217 11.21 6.20 -11.13
C HIS A 217 10.09 5.44 -11.87
N ALA A 218 9.25 4.71 -11.15
CA ALA A 218 8.10 4.02 -11.74
C ALA A 218 7.05 5.03 -12.21
N LEU A 219 6.79 6.07 -11.41
CA LEU A 219 5.77 7.08 -11.68
C LEU A 219 6.06 7.93 -12.92
N THR A 220 7.30 7.98 -13.42
CA THR A 220 7.61 8.63 -14.72
C THR A 220 6.91 7.97 -15.91
N LYS A 221 6.39 6.74 -15.74
CA LYS A 221 5.67 5.98 -16.78
C LYS A 221 4.15 5.98 -16.55
N VAL A 222 3.68 6.57 -15.47
CA VAL A 222 2.25 6.62 -15.12
C VAL A 222 1.62 7.84 -15.77
N THR A 223 0.71 7.61 -16.69
CA THR A 223 0.04 8.65 -17.50
C THR A 223 -1.44 8.83 -17.15
N VAL A 224 -2.00 7.96 -16.30
CA VAL A 224 -3.39 8.08 -15.85
C VAL A 224 -3.53 9.14 -14.74
N PRO A 225 -4.73 9.75 -14.59
CA PRO A 225 -4.98 10.69 -13.50
C PRO A 225 -4.63 10.07 -12.14
N THR A 226 -3.89 10.82 -11.33
CA THR A 226 -3.40 10.35 -10.04
C THR A 226 -3.58 11.39 -8.95
N LEU A 227 -4.26 10.99 -7.85
CA LEU A 227 -4.40 11.77 -6.63
C LEU A 227 -3.40 11.24 -5.58
N ILE A 228 -2.58 12.12 -5.02
CA ILE A 228 -1.71 11.83 -3.87
C ILE A 228 -2.30 12.49 -2.63
N LEU A 229 -2.51 11.70 -1.56
CA LEU A 229 -2.94 12.15 -0.25
C LEU A 229 -1.81 11.89 0.76
N HIS A 230 -1.43 12.90 1.57
CA HIS A 230 -0.28 12.75 2.45
C HIS A 230 -0.34 13.62 3.70
N GLY A 231 0.07 13.08 4.85
CA GLY A 231 0.18 13.82 6.11
C GLY A 231 1.48 14.62 6.20
N THR A 232 1.43 15.90 6.61
CA THR A 232 2.65 16.72 6.70
C THR A 232 3.57 16.33 7.85
N ALA A 233 3.06 15.62 8.86
CA ALA A 233 3.83 15.10 9.99
C ALA A 233 4.16 13.60 9.85
N ASP A 234 4.02 13.02 8.67
CA ASP A 234 4.33 11.62 8.42
C ASP A 234 5.81 11.33 8.72
N SER A 235 6.05 10.60 9.82
CA SER A 235 7.40 10.25 10.25
C SER A 235 7.94 8.98 9.61
N LEU A 236 7.06 8.15 9.04
CA LEU A 236 7.44 6.92 8.33
C LEU A 236 7.82 7.23 6.88
N ALA A 237 7.00 8.00 6.19
CA ALA A 237 7.25 8.50 4.84
C ALA A 237 7.18 10.03 4.84
N PRO A 238 8.23 10.74 5.27
CA PRO A 238 8.23 12.20 5.33
C PRO A 238 7.77 12.86 4.04
N LEU A 239 7.19 14.06 4.12
CA LEU A 239 6.48 14.76 3.04
C LEU A 239 7.27 14.82 1.73
N HIS A 240 8.59 14.91 1.80
CA HIS A 240 9.45 14.94 0.60
C HIS A 240 9.30 13.68 -0.30
N HIS A 241 8.81 12.54 0.25
CA HIS A 241 8.46 11.36 -0.54
C HIS A 241 7.25 11.63 -1.44
N ALA A 242 6.21 12.26 -0.90
CA ALA A 242 5.04 12.64 -1.69
C ALA A 242 5.39 13.69 -2.75
N GLU A 243 6.22 14.68 -2.40
CA GLU A 243 6.71 15.71 -3.32
C GLU A 243 7.53 15.12 -4.46
N SER A 244 8.42 14.17 -4.17
CA SER A 244 9.21 13.44 -5.17
C SER A 244 8.30 12.63 -6.11
N ASN A 245 7.37 11.89 -5.55
CA ASN A 245 6.39 11.11 -6.29
C ASN A 245 5.52 12.02 -7.18
N PHE A 246 4.99 13.12 -6.63
CA PHE A 246 4.19 14.08 -7.37
C PHE A 246 4.97 14.70 -8.53
N LYS A 247 6.19 15.15 -8.30
CA LYS A 247 7.05 15.73 -9.33
C LYS A 247 7.29 14.75 -10.49
N SER A 248 7.40 13.47 -10.19
CA SER A 248 7.78 12.42 -11.16
C SER A 248 6.60 11.90 -11.99
N LEU A 249 5.36 12.07 -11.55
CA LEU A 249 4.18 11.66 -12.32
C LEU A 249 4.13 12.33 -13.69
N ALA A 250 3.93 11.54 -14.73
CA ALA A 250 3.86 12.00 -16.11
C ALA A 250 2.46 12.46 -16.54
N GLY A 251 1.40 11.87 -15.96
CA GLY A 251 0.00 12.16 -16.27
C GLY A 251 -0.59 13.33 -15.49
N PRO A 252 -1.91 13.58 -15.64
CA PRO A 252 -2.67 14.49 -14.79
C PRO A 252 -2.51 14.12 -13.33
N LYS A 253 -2.26 15.10 -12.47
CA LYS A 253 -1.92 14.82 -11.08
C LYS A 253 -2.41 15.90 -10.13
N GLU A 254 -2.85 15.45 -8.97
CA GLU A 254 -3.21 16.28 -7.85
C GLU A 254 -2.51 15.78 -6.57
N MET A 255 -2.11 16.68 -5.70
CA MET A 255 -1.58 16.35 -4.38
C MET A 255 -2.24 17.20 -3.31
N VAL A 256 -2.80 16.53 -2.32
CA VAL A 256 -3.38 17.19 -1.15
C VAL A 256 -2.64 16.74 0.11
N THR A 257 -2.26 17.71 0.93
CA THR A 257 -1.61 17.48 2.20
C THR A 257 -2.54 17.77 3.37
N PHE A 258 -2.39 16.96 4.43
CA PHE A 258 -3.14 17.10 5.67
C PHE A 258 -2.21 17.61 6.78
N GLY A 259 -2.51 18.81 7.29
CA GLY A 259 -1.69 19.47 8.31
C GLY A 259 -1.59 18.67 9.61
N ASN A 260 -0.37 18.47 10.13
CA ASN A 260 -0.09 17.76 11.39
C ASN A 260 -0.63 16.32 11.45
N ARG A 261 -0.91 15.67 10.31
CA ARG A 261 -1.28 14.25 10.26
C ARG A 261 -0.06 13.39 10.01
N ASN A 262 0.02 12.27 10.73
CA ASN A 262 1.05 11.27 10.56
C ASN A 262 0.65 10.27 9.47
N HIS A 263 1.36 9.14 9.38
CA HIS A 263 1.24 8.13 8.34
C HIS A 263 -0.16 7.53 8.25
N SER A 264 -0.84 7.76 7.14
CA SER A 264 -2.21 7.28 6.84
C SER A 264 -3.28 7.67 7.89
N GLU A 265 -3.05 8.72 8.68
CA GLU A 265 -3.99 9.20 9.71
C GLU A 265 -5.14 10.02 9.12
N ALA A 266 -4.95 10.69 7.99
CA ALA A 266 -5.91 11.65 7.45
C ALA A 266 -7.33 11.06 7.28
N ARG A 267 -7.44 9.82 6.83
CA ARG A 267 -8.73 9.14 6.64
C ARG A 267 -9.49 8.87 7.95
N TRP A 268 -8.81 8.87 9.09
CA TRP A 268 -9.39 8.64 10.40
C TRP A 268 -9.65 9.93 11.17
N GLU A 269 -8.74 10.89 11.05
CA GLU A 269 -8.77 12.14 11.79
C GLU A 269 -9.56 13.26 11.09
N GLU A 270 -9.60 13.23 9.75
CA GLU A 270 -10.34 14.17 8.91
C GLU A 270 -11.18 13.43 7.84
N PRO A 271 -12.04 12.48 8.23
CA PRO A 271 -12.69 11.58 7.27
C PRO A 271 -13.55 12.32 6.24
N ASP A 272 -14.30 13.33 6.64
CA ASP A 272 -15.17 14.05 5.70
C ASP A 272 -14.34 14.71 4.60
N LYS A 273 -13.33 15.49 4.96
CA LYS A 273 -12.43 16.14 4.01
C LYS A 273 -11.71 15.11 3.13
N TYR A 274 -11.23 14.01 3.73
CA TYR A 274 -10.50 12.96 3.02
C TYR A 274 -11.37 12.34 1.91
N PHE A 275 -12.61 11.96 2.24
CA PHE A 275 -13.51 11.34 1.28
C PHE A 275 -14.12 12.34 0.29
N GLU A 276 -14.35 13.59 0.68
CA GLU A 276 -14.79 14.66 -0.25
C GLU A 276 -13.75 14.92 -1.35
N LEU A 277 -12.45 14.92 -1.00
CA LEU A 277 -11.37 15.06 -1.99
C LEU A 277 -11.34 13.89 -2.97
N ILE A 278 -11.51 12.66 -2.48
CA ILE A 278 -11.59 11.49 -3.34
C ILE A 278 -12.82 11.56 -4.26
N GLU A 279 -13.96 11.91 -3.72
CA GLU A 279 -15.19 12.09 -4.52
C GLU A 279 -15.03 13.18 -5.58
N GLY A 280 -14.43 14.31 -5.23
CA GLY A 280 -14.09 15.39 -6.15
C GLY A 280 -13.21 14.89 -7.29
N PHE A 281 -12.13 14.21 -6.97
CA PHE A 281 -11.23 13.61 -7.96
C PHE A 281 -11.94 12.62 -8.90
N LEU A 282 -12.83 11.78 -8.37
CA LEU A 282 -13.60 10.84 -9.20
C LEU A 282 -14.58 11.56 -10.12
N ARG A 283 -15.21 12.66 -9.66
CA ARG A 283 -16.14 13.49 -10.49
C ARG A 283 -15.41 14.28 -11.57
N GLU A 284 -14.30 14.93 -11.24
CA GLU A 284 -13.52 15.73 -12.18
C GLU A 284 -13.01 14.92 -13.37
N ASN A 285 -12.74 13.64 -13.16
CA ASN A 285 -12.35 12.71 -14.22
C ASN A 285 -13.54 12.04 -14.92
N LEU A 286 -14.77 12.48 -14.65
CA LEU A 286 -16.02 12.00 -15.27
C LEU A 286 -16.28 10.50 -15.08
N TRP A 287 -15.84 9.92 -13.96
CA TRP A 287 -16.07 8.50 -13.68
C TRP A 287 -17.36 8.26 -12.88
N ILE A 288 -17.86 9.25 -12.11
CA ILE A 288 -19.12 9.17 -11.36
C ILE A 288 -20.03 10.37 -11.62
#